data_964703fc554562ffbb6493d405741c72
#
_entry.id   964703fc554562ffbb6493d405741c72
#
_cell.length_a   1.000
_cell.length_b   1.000
_cell.length_c   1.000
_cell.angle_alpha   90.00
_cell.angle_beta   90.00
_cell.angle_gamma   90.00
#
_symmetry.space_group_name_H-M   'P 1'
#
loop_
_entity.id
_entity.type
_entity.pdbx_description
1 polymer ?
#
loop_
_entity_poly.entity_id
_entity_poly.type
_entity_poly.pdbx_seq_one_letter_code
_entity_poly.pdbx_strand_id
1 'polypeptide(L)'
;MQELMEPALWTEKYRPRTLTEIIDQEEIVFRLKEFVKRSAMPHCLFAGPPGTGKTTAALCIARDFFGERFQDVFMELNASDERGIDVVRTTIKEFARMAPLSSVPFKILVLDEADNMTGDAQAALRRTMEKYTETCRFILCCNYSGRIIEPIQSRCALFRFAPLPDTRIAENLHQIAKNESLHVSETGLKAVVEVSEGDLRKAINTLQAAASLSKGITEESVYQVVGRARPTDVHEMLTHAVKGDFIKAREELRHLLVKYGLSGSEIVRQIHSEIFRLAIPEKKRISLIEAVGEIDFRLVQGGDEEVQLSALLAKLAADA
;
A
#
# COMPACT_ATOMS: atom_id res chain seq x y z
N MET A 1 21.41 24.45 -18.63
CA MET A 1 21.29 23.36 -17.65
C MET A 1 20.05 23.70 -16.82
N GLN A 2 18.91 23.06 -17.10
CA GLN A 2 17.77 23.14 -16.20
C GLN A 2 18.17 22.35 -14.94
N GLU A 3 18.27 23.02 -13.81
CA GLU A 3 18.24 22.35 -12.52
C GLU A 3 16.96 21.54 -12.48
N LEU A 4 17.09 20.24 -12.53
CA LEU A 4 15.96 19.33 -12.27
C LEU A 4 15.55 19.61 -10.82
N MET A 5 14.43 20.33 -10.65
CA MET A 5 13.84 20.54 -9.34
C MET A 5 13.66 19.17 -8.68
N GLU A 6 14.24 18.98 -7.50
CA GLU A 6 14.03 17.74 -6.74
C GLU A 6 12.53 17.50 -6.57
N PRO A 7 12.05 16.26 -6.75
CA PRO A 7 10.63 15.94 -6.60
C PRO A 7 10.14 16.37 -5.22
N ALA A 8 9.07 17.16 -5.16
CA ALA A 8 8.48 17.60 -3.89
C ALA A 8 7.95 16.42 -3.05
N LEU A 9 7.59 15.31 -3.70
CA LEU A 9 7.11 14.09 -3.05
C LEU A 9 8.27 13.15 -2.73
N TRP A 10 8.43 12.79 -1.46
CA TRP A 10 9.49 11.90 -1.02
C TRP A 10 9.36 10.48 -1.57
N THR A 11 8.15 10.02 -1.85
CA THR A 11 7.93 8.75 -2.54
C THR A 11 8.55 8.67 -3.92
N GLU A 12 8.71 9.80 -4.61
CA GLU A 12 9.41 9.87 -5.90
C GLU A 12 10.90 10.24 -5.72
N LYS A 13 11.24 11.11 -4.76
CA LYS A 13 12.63 11.48 -4.45
C LYS A 13 13.46 10.27 -4.03
N TYR A 14 12.90 9.41 -3.18
CA TYR A 14 13.54 8.21 -2.63
C TYR A 14 13.15 6.91 -3.34
N ARG A 15 12.53 7.01 -4.51
CA ARG A 15 12.16 5.85 -5.30
C ARG A 15 13.41 5.15 -5.83
N PRO A 16 13.60 3.84 -5.59
CA PRO A 16 14.70 3.06 -6.16
C PRO A 16 14.82 3.25 -7.67
N ARG A 17 16.05 3.42 -8.16
CA ARG A 17 16.35 3.59 -9.58
C ARG A 17 16.94 2.34 -10.23
N THR A 18 17.54 1.48 -9.43
CA THR A 18 18.15 0.22 -9.84
C THR A 18 17.62 -0.94 -8.99
N LEU A 19 17.74 -2.18 -9.50
CA LEU A 19 17.35 -3.37 -8.76
C LEU A 19 18.12 -3.54 -7.44
N THR A 20 19.32 -2.96 -7.33
CA THR A 20 20.15 -3.04 -6.11
C THR A 20 19.62 -2.17 -4.97
N GLU A 21 18.84 -1.15 -5.28
CA GLU A 21 18.26 -0.21 -4.31
C GLU A 21 16.90 -0.67 -3.76
N ILE A 22 16.33 -1.75 -4.33
CA ILE A 22 15.04 -2.27 -3.85
C ILE A 22 15.22 -2.81 -2.44
N ILE A 23 14.33 -2.37 -1.56
CA ILE A 23 14.33 -2.73 -0.15
C ILE A 23 13.64 -4.07 0.02
N ASP A 24 14.33 -4.98 0.73
CA ASP A 24 13.83 -6.33 0.91
C ASP A 24 13.62 -7.06 -0.44
N GLN A 25 12.82 -8.13 -0.51
CA GLN A 25 12.50 -8.87 -1.74
C GLN A 25 13.73 -9.52 -2.40
N GLU A 26 14.72 -9.98 -1.62
CA GLU A 26 16.03 -10.47 -2.12
C GLU A 26 15.89 -11.56 -3.18
N GLU A 27 14.95 -12.51 -3.02
CA GLU A 27 14.72 -13.57 -4.00
C GLU A 27 14.21 -13.02 -5.33
N ILE A 28 13.28 -12.07 -5.28
CA ILE A 28 12.75 -11.41 -6.47
C ILE A 28 13.85 -10.63 -7.18
N VAL A 29 14.58 -9.81 -6.45
CA VAL A 29 15.69 -9.00 -6.96
C VAL A 29 16.76 -9.91 -7.60
N PHE A 30 17.11 -11.00 -6.96
CA PHE A 30 18.08 -11.98 -7.52
C PHE A 30 17.60 -12.54 -8.86
N ARG A 31 16.35 -12.99 -8.95
CA ARG A 31 15.77 -13.52 -10.19
C ARG A 31 15.69 -12.47 -11.30
N LEU A 32 15.32 -11.23 -10.97
CA LEU A 32 15.26 -10.13 -11.94
C LEU A 32 16.66 -9.76 -12.46
N LYS A 33 17.68 -9.73 -11.59
CA LYS A 33 19.08 -9.52 -12.00
C LYS A 33 19.59 -10.60 -12.93
N GLU A 34 19.20 -11.87 -12.72
CA GLU A 34 19.56 -12.95 -13.65
C GLU A 34 18.93 -12.76 -15.04
N PHE A 35 17.73 -12.19 -15.15
CA PHE A 35 17.16 -11.85 -16.45
C PHE A 35 17.98 -10.75 -17.16
N VAL A 36 18.36 -9.69 -16.43
CA VAL A 36 19.22 -8.62 -16.98
C VAL A 36 20.55 -9.19 -17.45
N LYS A 37 21.21 -10.00 -16.64
CA LYS A 37 22.50 -10.63 -16.96
C LYS A 37 22.44 -11.51 -18.20
N ARG A 38 21.32 -12.22 -18.40
CA ARG A 38 21.12 -13.08 -19.58
C ARG A 38 20.59 -12.33 -20.79
N SER A 39 20.31 -11.04 -20.67
CA SER A 39 19.64 -10.22 -21.69
C SER A 39 18.35 -10.87 -22.22
N ALA A 40 17.68 -11.64 -21.38
CA ALA A 40 16.47 -12.40 -21.72
C ALA A 40 15.48 -12.40 -20.54
N MET A 41 14.24 -12.11 -20.85
CA MET A 41 13.17 -11.99 -19.85
C MET A 41 11.87 -12.56 -20.40
N PRO A 42 11.12 -13.38 -19.65
CA PRO A 42 9.75 -13.77 -20.02
C PRO A 42 8.77 -12.61 -19.74
N HIS A 43 7.50 -12.77 -20.09
CA HIS A 43 6.47 -11.94 -19.49
C HIS A 43 6.44 -12.18 -17.98
N CYS A 44 6.15 -11.14 -17.19
CA CYS A 44 6.16 -11.22 -15.73
C CYS A 44 4.81 -10.82 -15.17
N LEU A 45 4.43 -11.44 -14.06
CA LEU A 45 3.28 -11.07 -13.23
C LEU A 45 3.79 -10.77 -11.83
N PHE A 46 3.73 -9.50 -11.42
CA PHE A 46 4.11 -9.01 -10.10
C PHE A 46 2.85 -8.87 -9.26
N ALA A 47 2.68 -9.72 -8.26
CA ALA A 47 1.49 -9.78 -7.42
C ALA A 47 1.84 -9.55 -5.96
N GLY A 48 1.03 -8.80 -5.25
CA GLY A 48 1.21 -8.55 -3.80
C GLY A 48 0.53 -7.26 -3.33
N PRO A 49 0.53 -7.00 -2.03
CA PRO A 49 -0.11 -5.82 -1.45
C PRO A 49 0.41 -4.50 -2.01
N PRO A 50 -0.32 -3.38 -1.85
CA PRO A 50 0.15 -2.06 -2.24
C PRO A 50 1.44 -1.68 -1.48
N GLY A 51 2.24 -0.76 -2.05
CA GLY A 51 3.44 -0.23 -1.43
C GLY A 51 4.62 -1.20 -1.26
N THR A 52 4.56 -2.42 -1.81
CA THR A 52 5.63 -3.44 -1.71
C THR A 52 6.71 -3.35 -2.79
N GLY A 53 6.63 -2.36 -3.69
CA GLY A 53 7.65 -2.09 -4.69
C GLY A 53 7.46 -2.74 -6.06
N LYS A 54 6.27 -3.30 -6.40
CA LYS A 54 5.97 -3.94 -7.69
C LYS A 54 6.30 -3.05 -8.90
N THR A 55 5.67 -1.90 -8.98
CA THR A 55 5.88 -0.94 -10.09
C THR A 55 7.29 -0.39 -10.09
N THR A 56 7.87 -0.15 -8.91
CA THR A 56 9.27 0.25 -8.76
C THR A 56 10.22 -0.82 -9.32
N ALA A 57 9.99 -2.10 -9.02
CA ALA A 57 10.80 -3.19 -9.56
C ALA A 57 10.69 -3.30 -11.09
N ALA A 58 9.48 -3.05 -11.65
CA ALA A 58 9.28 -3.00 -13.10
C ALA A 58 10.05 -1.85 -13.77
N LEU A 59 10.12 -0.69 -13.12
CA LEU A 59 10.92 0.44 -13.58
C LEU A 59 12.43 0.16 -13.46
N CYS A 60 12.86 -0.39 -12.33
CA CYS A 60 14.26 -0.70 -12.07
C CYS A 60 14.80 -1.74 -13.08
N ILE A 61 14.06 -2.83 -13.32
CA ILE A 61 14.51 -3.85 -14.28
C ILE A 61 14.61 -3.26 -15.69
N ALA A 62 13.68 -2.41 -16.11
CA ALA A 62 13.73 -1.78 -17.42
C ALA A 62 14.94 -0.83 -17.55
N ARG A 63 15.25 -0.06 -16.50
CA ARG A 63 16.45 0.79 -16.48
C ARG A 63 17.73 -0.03 -16.49
N ASP A 64 17.80 -1.12 -15.73
CA ASP A 64 18.97 -1.99 -15.71
C ASP A 64 19.18 -2.74 -17.06
N PHE A 65 18.07 -3.03 -17.80
CA PHE A 65 18.17 -3.60 -19.14
C PHE A 65 18.65 -2.61 -20.21
N PHE A 66 18.14 -1.37 -20.18
CA PHE A 66 18.23 -0.46 -21.32
C PHE A 66 19.11 0.76 -21.06
N GLY A 67 19.47 1.04 -19.79
CA GLY A 67 20.30 2.19 -19.43
C GLY A 67 19.71 3.52 -19.93
N GLU A 68 20.50 4.29 -20.65
CA GLU A 68 20.09 5.61 -21.19
C GLU A 68 18.94 5.54 -22.20
N ARG A 69 18.71 4.39 -22.82
CA ARG A 69 17.65 4.18 -23.83
C ARG A 69 16.32 3.77 -23.23
N PHE A 70 16.25 3.75 -21.92
CA PHE A 70 15.04 3.34 -21.19
C PHE A 70 13.77 4.02 -21.69
N GLN A 71 13.80 5.33 -21.92
CA GLN A 71 12.61 6.11 -22.33
C GLN A 71 12.07 5.74 -23.71
N ASP A 72 12.92 5.27 -24.62
CA ASP A 72 12.53 4.95 -25.99
C ASP A 72 11.84 3.58 -26.13
N VAL A 73 12.05 2.71 -25.14
CA VAL A 73 11.66 1.27 -25.20
C VAL A 73 10.79 0.82 -24.04
N PHE A 74 10.37 1.76 -23.21
CA PHE A 74 9.54 1.52 -22.03
C PHE A 74 8.21 2.27 -22.14
N MET A 75 7.12 1.60 -21.77
CA MET A 75 5.80 2.20 -21.62
C MET A 75 5.17 1.69 -20.34
N GLU A 76 4.60 2.60 -19.56
CA GLU A 76 3.79 2.30 -18.37
C GLU A 76 2.38 2.81 -18.59
N LEU A 77 1.39 1.97 -18.34
CA LEU A 77 -0.03 2.30 -18.40
C LEU A 77 -0.70 1.85 -17.10
N ASN A 78 -1.60 2.66 -16.58
CA ASN A 78 -2.44 2.28 -15.46
C ASN A 78 -3.76 1.69 -15.98
N ALA A 79 -3.98 0.41 -15.71
CA ALA A 79 -5.19 -0.29 -16.15
C ALA A 79 -6.46 0.16 -15.38
N SER A 80 -6.35 0.94 -14.32
CA SER A 80 -7.50 1.52 -13.64
C SER A 80 -8.07 2.74 -14.38
N ASP A 81 -7.21 3.51 -15.06
CA ASP A 81 -7.62 4.69 -15.82
C ASP A 81 -8.23 4.28 -17.17
N GLU A 82 -7.74 3.21 -17.75
CA GLU A 82 -8.09 2.74 -19.08
C GLU A 82 -8.48 1.25 -19.06
N ARG A 83 -9.63 0.93 -18.45
CA ARG A 83 -10.08 -0.45 -18.18
C ARG A 83 -10.58 -1.21 -19.41
N GLY A 84 -10.80 -0.51 -20.50
CA GLY A 84 -11.51 -1.00 -21.68
C GLY A 84 -10.65 -1.83 -22.64
N ILE A 85 -11.33 -2.66 -23.43
CA ILE A 85 -10.69 -3.46 -24.49
C ILE A 85 -10.04 -2.59 -25.58
N ASP A 86 -10.50 -1.36 -25.76
CA ASP A 86 -10.04 -0.46 -26.83
C ASP A 86 -8.57 -0.03 -26.60
N VAL A 87 -8.16 0.20 -25.36
CA VAL A 87 -6.75 0.49 -25.03
C VAL A 87 -5.83 -0.64 -25.41
N VAL A 88 -6.26 -1.89 -25.16
CA VAL A 88 -5.49 -3.07 -25.57
C VAL A 88 -5.42 -3.18 -27.09
N ARG A 89 -6.50 -2.83 -27.79
CA ARG A 89 -6.57 -2.93 -29.25
C ARG A 89 -5.79 -1.84 -29.97
N THR A 90 -5.67 -0.67 -29.36
CA THR A 90 -4.97 0.50 -29.92
C THR A 90 -3.59 0.65 -29.32
N THR A 91 -3.46 1.35 -28.20
CA THR A 91 -2.20 1.79 -27.60
C THR A 91 -1.26 0.64 -27.30
N ILE A 92 -1.74 -0.39 -26.59
CA ILE A 92 -0.91 -1.55 -26.19
C ILE A 92 -0.44 -2.32 -27.42
N LYS A 93 -1.36 -2.57 -28.35
CA LYS A 93 -1.05 -3.31 -29.58
C LYS A 93 -0.11 -2.54 -30.50
N GLU A 94 -0.28 -1.24 -30.65
CA GLU A 94 0.61 -0.40 -31.47
C GLU A 94 2.02 -0.39 -30.89
N PHE A 95 2.16 -0.14 -29.60
CA PHE A 95 3.44 -0.20 -28.93
C PHE A 95 4.09 -1.58 -29.08
N ALA A 96 3.36 -2.67 -28.83
CA ALA A 96 3.91 -4.01 -28.93
C ALA A 96 4.32 -4.40 -30.36
N ARG A 97 3.61 -3.89 -31.39
CA ARG A 97 3.87 -4.18 -32.82
C ARG A 97 5.12 -3.48 -33.35
N MET A 98 5.43 -2.28 -32.85
CA MET A 98 6.61 -1.54 -33.30
C MET A 98 7.88 -2.34 -32.96
N ALA A 99 8.73 -2.55 -33.94
CA ALA A 99 10.01 -3.19 -33.69
C ALA A 99 10.85 -2.38 -32.68
N PRO A 100 11.59 -3.02 -31.79
CA PRO A 100 12.52 -2.30 -30.92
C PRO A 100 13.62 -1.66 -31.77
N LEU A 101 14.29 -0.65 -31.22
CA LEU A 101 15.51 -0.08 -31.83
C LEU A 101 16.56 -1.19 -32.04
N SER A 102 17.33 -1.11 -33.12
CA SER A 102 18.27 -2.15 -33.50
C SER A 102 19.30 -2.57 -32.44
N SER A 103 19.42 -1.81 -31.40
CA SER A 103 20.37 -2.00 -30.29
C SER A 103 19.80 -2.65 -29.02
N VAL A 104 18.49 -2.93 -28.98
CA VAL A 104 17.83 -3.55 -27.81
C VAL A 104 17.05 -4.79 -28.26
N PRO A 105 17.02 -5.86 -27.44
CA PRO A 105 16.41 -7.13 -27.83
C PRO A 105 14.87 -7.08 -27.86
N PHE A 106 14.24 -6.26 -27.06
CA PHE A 106 12.79 -6.10 -26.95
C PHE A 106 12.45 -4.79 -26.24
N LYS A 107 11.18 -4.44 -26.22
CA LYS A 107 10.61 -3.35 -25.41
C LYS A 107 9.93 -3.90 -24.17
N ILE A 108 9.74 -3.07 -23.16
CA ILE A 108 8.98 -3.43 -21.94
C ILE A 108 7.73 -2.55 -21.86
N LEU A 109 6.57 -3.21 -21.68
CA LEU A 109 5.31 -2.59 -21.37
C LEU A 109 4.86 -3.04 -19.99
N VAL A 110 4.66 -2.07 -19.10
CA VAL A 110 4.15 -2.28 -17.74
C VAL A 110 2.67 -1.92 -17.72
N LEU A 111 1.86 -2.82 -17.19
CA LEU A 111 0.44 -2.59 -16.88
C LEU A 111 0.30 -2.60 -15.36
N ASP A 112 0.17 -1.42 -14.77
CA ASP A 112 -0.12 -1.31 -13.34
C ASP A 112 -1.60 -1.50 -13.07
N GLU A 113 -1.94 -2.00 -11.88
CA GLU A 113 -3.31 -2.34 -11.49
C GLU A 113 -4.04 -3.25 -12.50
N ALA A 114 -3.32 -4.21 -13.11
CA ALA A 114 -3.84 -5.07 -14.17
C ALA A 114 -5.07 -5.92 -13.73
N ASP A 115 -5.25 -6.12 -12.43
CA ASP A 115 -6.44 -6.76 -11.85
C ASP A 115 -7.73 -5.93 -11.94
N ASN A 116 -7.65 -4.66 -12.38
CA ASN A 116 -8.81 -3.82 -12.67
C ASN A 116 -9.28 -3.91 -14.13
N MET A 117 -8.56 -4.62 -15.00
CA MET A 117 -8.97 -4.84 -16.39
C MET A 117 -10.22 -5.72 -16.46
N THR A 118 -11.11 -5.41 -17.41
CA THR A 118 -12.24 -6.28 -17.73
C THR A 118 -11.78 -7.62 -18.31
N GLY A 119 -12.60 -8.67 -18.19
CA GLY A 119 -12.28 -10.00 -18.73
C GLY A 119 -12.02 -9.99 -20.24
N ASP A 120 -12.76 -9.19 -21.01
CA ASP A 120 -12.58 -9.03 -22.45
C ASP A 120 -11.26 -8.33 -22.79
N ALA A 121 -10.88 -7.31 -22.00
CA ALA A 121 -9.60 -6.65 -22.14
C ALA A 121 -8.44 -7.60 -21.85
N GLN A 122 -8.52 -8.41 -20.80
CA GLN A 122 -7.54 -9.44 -20.48
C GLN A 122 -7.45 -10.50 -21.58
N ALA A 123 -8.57 -10.94 -22.16
CA ALA A 123 -8.58 -11.90 -23.27
C ALA A 123 -7.93 -11.32 -24.55
N ALA A 124 -8.13 -10.03 -24.82
CA ALA A 124 -7.45 -9.33 -25.92
C ALA A 124 -5.96 -9.15 -25.64
N LEU A 125 -5.59 -8.81 -24.39
CA LEU A 125 -4.20 -8.67 -23.96
C LEU A 125 -3.43 -10.00 -24.13
N ARG A 126 -4.01 -11.12 -23.75
CA ARG A 126 -3.43 -12.45 -23.95
C ARG A 126 -3.01 -12.65 -25.41
N ARG A 127 -3.91 -12.34 -26.36
CA ARG A 127 -3.62 -12.50 -27.81
C ARG A 127 -2.47 -11.57 -28.25
N THR A 128 -2.42 -10.36 -27.71
CA THR A 128 -1.35 -9.39 -27.98
C THR A 128 -0.01 -9.88 -27.43
N MET A 129 0.02 -10.41 -26.23
CA MET A 129 1.21 -11.00 -25.59
C MET A 129 1.76 -12.16 -26.43
N GLU A 130 0.87 -13.09 -26.87
CA GLU A 130 1.26 -14.24 -27.73
C GLU A 130 1.87 -13.79 -29.07
N LYS A 131 1.24 -12.80 -29.70
CA LYS A 131 1.61 -12.35 -31.03
C LYS A 131 2.92 -11.55 -31.08
N TYR A 132 3.20 -10.79 -30.06
CA TYR A 132 4.31 -9.83 -30.04
C TYR A 132 5.38 -10.17 -28.99
N THR A 133 5.50 -11.45 -28.64
CA THR A 133 6.50 -11.91 -27.66
C THR A 133 7.93 -11.58 -28.07
N GLU A 134 8.26 -11.57 -29.37
CA GLU A 134 9.60 -11.27 -29.84
C GLU A 134 9.98 -9.80 -29.71
N THR A 135 9.00 -8.90 -29.85
CA THR A 135 9.24 -7.44 -29.86
C THR A 135 8.96 -6.75 -28.53
N CYS A 136 8.11 -7.36 -27.66
CA CYS A 136 7.67 -6.74 -26.40
C CYS A 136 7.56 -7.76 -25.27
N ARG A 137 8.03 -7.37 -24.09
CA ARG A 137 7.79 -8.08 -22.82
C ARG A 137 6.80 -7.31 -22.01
N PHE A 138 5.87 -8.03 -21.39
CA PHE A 138 4.83 -7.47 -20.55
C PHE A 138 5.16 -7.73 -19.09
N ILE A 139 5.05 -6.71 -18.26
CA ILE A 139 5.07 -6.81 -16.80
C ILE A 139 3.70 -6.38 -16.32
N LEU A 140 2.95 -7.29 -15.73
CA LEU A 140 1.63 -7.02 -15.15
C LEU A 140 1.80 -6.86 -13.64
N CYS A 141 1.46 -5.70 -13.09
CA CYS A 141 1.42 -5.47 -11.66
C CYS A 141 -0.02 -5.57 -11.17
N CYS A 142 -0.28 -6.32 -10.12
CA CYS A 142 -1.60 -6.49 -9.54
C CYS A 142 -1.55 -6.67 -8.02
N ASN A 143 -2.64 -6.34 -7.35
CA ASN A 143 -2.77 -6.64 -5.93
C ASN A 143 -3.29 -8.06 -5.72
N TYR A 144 -4.20 -8.53 -6.56
CA TYR A 144 -4.85 -9.83 -6.47
C TYR A 144 -4.63 -10.65 -7.73
N SER A 145 -3.66 -11.59 -7.70
CA SER A 145 -3.36 -12.46 -8.86
C SER A 145 -4.56 -13.31 -9.30
N GLY A 146 -5.48 -13.64 -8.39
CA GLY A 146 -6.69 -14.39 -8.72
C GLY A 146 -7.69 -13.65 -9.62
N ARG A 147 -7.54 -12.33 -9.81
CA ARG A 147 -8.33 -11.54 -10.77
C ARG A 147 -7.75 -11.54 -12.18
N ILE A 148 -6.54 -12.02 -12.35
CA ILE A 148 -5.91 -12.20 -13.66
C ILE A 148 -6.31 -13.56 -14.20
N ILE A 149 -6.80 -13.62 -15.44
CA ILE A 149 -7.25 -14.88 -16.06
C ILE A 149 -6.09 -15.89 -16.17
N GLU A 150 -6.39 -17.16 -15.93
CA GLU A 150 -5.40 -18.25 -15.95
C GLU A 150 -4.55 -18.30 -17.24
N PRO A 151 -5.13 -18.07 -18.45
CA PRO A 151 -4.34 -18.04 -19.69
C PRO A 151 -3.25 -16.97 -19.75
N ILE A 152 -3.37 -15.87 -19.01
CA ILE A 152 -2.29 -14.86 -18.85
C ILE A 152 -1.30 -15.35 -17.80
N GLN A 153 -1.78 -15.83 -16.64
CA GLN A 153 -0.90 -16.29 -15.57
C GLN A 153 0.06 -17.39 -16.04
N SER A 154 -0.45 -18.36 -16.84
CA SER A 154 0.36 -19.47 -17.37
C SER A 154 1.49 -19.03 -18.33
N ARG A 155 1.44 -17.81 -18.84
CA ARG A 155 2.46 -17.23 -19.77
C ARG A 155 3.44 -16.29 -19.07
N CYS A 156 3.24 -16.03 -17.79
CA CYS A 156 4.05 -15.11 -17.02
C CYS A 156 4.89 -15.84 -15.97
N ALA A 157 6.12 -15.38 -15.77
CA ALA A 157 6.85 -15.71 -14.56
C ALA A 157 6.22 -14.96 -13.39
N LEU A 158 5.69 -15.69 -12.42
CA LEU A 158 5.04 -15.11 -11.24
C LEU A 158 6.07 -14.71 -10.19
N PHE A 159 5.93 -13.48 -9.68
CA PHE A 159 6.67 -12.92 -8.57
C PHE A 159 5.69 -12.44 -7.49
N ARG A 160 5.82 -13.00 -6.29
CA ARG A 160 4.95 -12.67 -5.15
C ARG A 160 5.68 -11.73 -4.22
N PHE A 161 5.30 -10.45 -4.27
CA PHE A 161 5.81 -9.44 -3.36
C PHE A 161 5.12 -9.59 -2.00
N ALA A 162 5.93 -9.71 -0.95
CA ALA A 162 5.44 -9.75 0.42
C ALA A 162 5.36 -8.33 1.02
N PRO A 163 4.51 -8.10 2.04
CA PRO A 163 4.61 -6.89 2.86
C PRO A 163 6.02 -6.74 3.42
N LEU A 164 6.51 -5.51 3.49
CA LEU A 164 7.84 -5.29 4.04
C LEU A 164 7.85 -5.49 5.57
N PRO A 165 8.88 -6.13 6.12
CA PRO A 165 9.06 -6.22 7.56
C PRO A 165 9.21 -4.83 8.20
N ASP A 166 8.66 -4.66 9.39
CA ASP A 166 8.71 -3.41 10.16
C ASP A 166 10.14 -2.87 10.32
N THR A 167 11.10 -3.78 10.53
CA THR A 167 12.53 -3.44 10.65
C THR A 167 13.07 -2.78 9.39
N ARG A 168 12.73 -3.29 8.21
CA ARG A 168 13.17 -2.74 6.92
C ARG A 168 12.54 -1.38 6.64
N ILE A 169 11.26 -1.23 6.98
CA ILE A 169 10.58 0.06 6.86
C ILE A 169 11.26 1.08 7.79
N ALA A 170 11.49 0.71 9.06
CA ALA A 170 12.13 1.59 10.03
C ALA A 170 13.53 2.03 9.58
N GLU A 171 14.37 1.11 9.06
CA GLU A 171 15.70 1.41 8.51
C GLU A 171 15.62 2.44 7.36
N ASN A 172 14.68 2.25 6.44
CA ASN A 172 14.49 3.15 5.30
C ASN A 172 14.01 4.55 5.76
N LEU A 173 13.01 4.59 6.65
CA LEU A 173 12.51 5.86 7.20
C LEU A 173 13.60 6.61 7.96
N HIS A 174 14.45 5.89 8.70
CA HIS A 174 15.57 6.51 9.42
C HIS A 174 16.57 7.15 8.45
N GLN A 175 16.87 6.47 7.34
CA GLN A 175 17.74 7.03 6.29
C GLN A 175 17.12 8.27 5.64
N ILE A 176 15.83 8.26 5.34
CA ILE A 176 15.10 9.41 4.80
C ILE A 176 15.13 10.57 5.81
N ALA A 177 14.81 10.30 7.08
CA ALA A 177 14.83 11.31 8.13
C ALA A 177 16.20 11.98 8.27
N LYS A 178 17.28 11.20 8.18
CA LYS A 178 18.66 11.71 8.20
C LYS A 178 18.93 12.61 6.99
N ASN A 179 18.55 12.20 5.79
CA ASN A 179 18.75 12.97 4.57
C ASN A 179 17.96 14.28 4.57
N GLU A 180 16.77 14.29 5.16
CA GLU A 180 15.91 15.48 5.29
C GLU A 180 16.19 16.28 6.56
N SER A 181 17.22 15.92 7.34
CA SER A 181 17.61 16.60 8.60
C SER A 181 16.44 16.71 9.60
N LEU A 182 15.66 15.65 9.76
CA LEU A 182 14.52 15.58 10.66
C LEU A 182 14.90 14.97 12.01
N HIS A 183 14.27 15.49 13.07
CA HIS A 183 14.29 14.87 14.39
C HIS A 183 13.08 13.96 14.55
N VAL A 184 13.27 12.64 14.49
CA VAL A 184 12.22 11.64 14.68
C VAL A 184 12.46 10.93 16.00
N SER A 185 11.48 10.96 16.90
CA SER A 185 11.55 10.19 18.15
C SER A 185 11.39 8.69 17.86
N GLU A 186 11.94 7.83 18.73
CA GLU A 186 11.74 6.37 18.59
C GLU A 186 10.27 5.97 18.59
N THR A 187 9.45 6.62 19.43
CA THR A 187 8.00 6.39 19.46
C THR A 187 7.31 6.89 18.20
N GLY A 188 7.75 8.02 17.65
CA GLY A 188 7.26 8.55 16.38
C GLY A 188 7.59 7.63 15.21
N LEU A 189 8.82 7.11 15.14
CA LEU A 189 9.22 6.15 14.11
C LEU A 189 8.40 4.86 14.19
N LYS A 190 8.22 4.32 15.39
CA LYS A 190 7.38 3.13 15.62
C LYS A 190 5.93 3.38 15.20
N ALA A 191 5.38 4.56 15.50
CA ALA A 191 4.03 4.91 15.08
C ALA A 191 3.89 4.96 13.55
N VAL A 192 4.87 5.54 12.82
CA VAL A 192 4.85 5.54 11.34
C VAL A 192 4.87 4.12 10.79
N VAL A 193 5.72 3.24 11.35
CA VAL A 193 5.80 1.84 10.93
C VAL A 193 4.47 1.12 11.20
N GLU A 194 3.91 1.27 12.39
CA GLU A 194 2.63 0.63 12.77
C GLU A 194 1.48 1.05 11.85
N VAL A 195 1.33 2.34 11.57
CA VAL A 195 0.23 2.82 10.70
C VAL A 195 0.44 2.46 9.24
N SER A 196 1.65 2.13 8.83
CA SER A 196 1.96 1.76 7.44
C SER A 196 1.51 0.36 7.07
N GLU A 197 1.44 -0.56 8.04
CA GLU A 197 0.97 -1.95 7.84
C GLU A 197 1.74 -2.69 6.73
N GLY A 198 3.05 -2.45 6.62
CA GLY A 198 3.91 -3.07 5.60
C GLY A 198 3.93 -2.35 4.24
N ASP A 199 3.22 -1.22 4.10
CA ASP A 199 3.21 -0.37 2.91
C ASP A 199 4.24 0.76 3.04
N LEU A 200 5.37 0.66 2.34
CA LEU A 200 6.44 1.65 2.38
C LEU A 200 6.01 3.02 1.81
N ARG A 201 5.15 3.04 0.80
CA ARG A 201 4.64 4.30 0.21
C ARG A 201 3.83 5.07 1.26
N LYS A 202 2.95 4.37 1.97
CA LYS A 202 2.18 4.93 3.09
C LYS A 202 3.09 5.41 4.20
N ALA A 203 4.13 4.64 4.56
CA ALA A 203 5.11 5.02 5.56
C ALA A 203 5.84 6.33 5.22
N ILE A 204 6.36 6.45 3.99
CA ILE A 204 7.07 7.65 3.52
C ILE A 204 6.13 8.86 3.47
N ASN A 205 4.90 8.69 2.96
CA ASN A 205 3.91 9.77 2.91
C ASN A 205 3.54 10.25 4.32
N THR A 206 3.35 9.32 5.27
CA THR A 206 3.05 9.64 6.67
C THR A 206 4.22 10.41 7.31
N LEU A 207 5.46 9.97 7.08
CA LEU A 207 6.65 10.67 7.58
C LEU A 207 6.75 12.09 7.00
N GLN A 208 6.54 12.26 5.69
CA GLN A 208 6.56 13.55 5.02
C GLN A 208 5.45 14.48 5.54
N ALA A 209 4.26 13.96 5.72
CA ALA A 209 3.13 14.73 6.24
C ALA A 209 3.36 15.15 7.70
N ALA A 210 3.89 14.26 8.56
CA ALA A 210 4.26 14.61 9.94
C ALA A 210 5.37 15.67 10.00
N ALA A 211 6.36 15.62 9.09
CA ALA A 211 7.42 16.61 8.98
C ALA A 211 6.89 18.00 8.58
N SER A 212 5.76 18.10 7.88
CA SER A 212 5.16 19.39 7.54
C SER A 212 4.46 20.07 8.71
N LEU A 213 4.07 19.33 9.75
CA LEU A 213 3.47 19.91 10.96
C LEU A 213 4.50 20.47 11.93
N SER A 214 5.62 19.77 12.11
CA SER A 214 6.68 20.18 13.04
C SER A 214 8.04 19.59 12.65
N LYS A 215 9.13 20.26 13.07
CA LYS A 215 10.49 19.73 12.88
C LYS A 215 10.80 18.49 13.73
N GLY A 216 10.00 18.22 14.75
CA GLY A 216 10.13 17.06 15.64
C GLY A 216 8.96 16.11 15.43
N ILE A 217 9.21 14.92 14.89
CA ILE A 217 8.17 13.92 14.65
C ILE A 217 8.02 13.06 15.91
N THR A 218 6.86 13.18 16.53
CA THR A 218 6.44 12.42 17.72
C THR A 218 5.31 11.47 17.37
N GLU A 219 5.03 10.52 18.24
CA GLU A 219 3.88 9.63 18.12
C GLU A 219 2.57 10.42 17.91
N GLU A 220 2.36 11.47 18.70
CA GLU A 220 1.16 12.30 18.62
C GLU A 220 1.02 12.97 17.24
N SER A 221 2.11 13.55 16.71
CA SER A 221 2.09 14.18 15.38
C SER A 221 1.78 13.19 14.26
N VAL A 222 2.24 11.94 14.38
CA VAL A 222 1.96 10.87 13.41
C VAL A 222 0.48 10.51 13.41
N TYR A 223 -0.09 10.23 14.58
CA TYR A 223 -1.51 9.86 14.68
C TYR A 223 -2.44 11.01 14.28
N GLN A 224 -2.05 12.26 14.60
CA GLN A 224 -2.78 13.45 14.15
C GLN A 224 -2.84 13.56 12.63
N VAL A 225 -1.71 13.34 11.93
CA VAL A 225 -1.65 13.42 10.46
C VAL A 225 -2.45 12.30 9.79
N VAL A 226 -2.39 11.09 10.36
CA VAL A 226 -3.09 9.93 9.78
C VAL A 226 -4.59 9.97 10.08
N GLY A 227 -5.04 10.85 11.01
CA GLY A 227 -6.42 10.88 11.46
C GLY A 227 -6.80 9.59 12.20
N ARG A 228 -5.90 9.06 13.03
CA ARG A 228 -6.16 7.89 13.89
C ARG A 228 -5.93 8.27 15.35
N ALA A 229 -6.68 7.68 16.27
CA ALA A 229 -6.38 7.76 17.69
C ALA A 229 -5.14 6.91 18.01
N ARG A 230 -4.40 7.29 19.05
CA ARG A 230 -3.35 6.40 19.56
C ARG A 230 -3.98 5.13 20.12
N PRO A 231 -3.37 3.96 19.88
CA PRO A 231 -3.88 2.71 20.45
C PRO A 231 -4.06 2.77 21.97
N THR A 232 -3.18 3.50 22.67
CA THR A 232 -3.29 3.75 24.12
C THR A 232 -4.59 4.45 24.52
N ASP A 233 -5.00 5.48 23.76
CA ASP A 233 -6.20 6.26 24.08
C ASP A 233 -7.47 5.40 23.91
N VAL A 234 -7.51 4.58 22.82
CA VAL A 234 -8.62 3.63 22.59
C VAL A 234 -8.61 2.54 23.67
N HIS A 235 -7.43 2.04 24.06
CA HIS A 235 -7.30 1.03 25.10
C HIS A 235 -7.78 1.56 26.48
N GLU A 236 -7.43 2.79 26.84
CA GLU A 236 -7.89 3.44 28.08
C GLU A 236 -9.40 3.62 28.08
N MET A 237 -9.99 4.12 27.00
CA MET A 237 -11.44 4.24 26.83
C MET A 237 -12.15 2.90 27.05
N LEU A 238 -11.68 1.83 26.40
CA LEU A 238 -12.26 0.49 26.54
C LEU A 238 -12.06 -0.08 27.95
N THR A 239 -10.91 0.19 28.58
CA THR A 239 -10.63 -0.24 29.95
C THR A 239 -11.57 0.40 30.95
N HIS A 240 -11.91 1.68 30.80
CA HIS A 240 -12.93 2.35 31.59
C HIS A 240 -14.30 1.70 31.41
N ALA A 241 -14.70 1.42 30.18
CA ALA A 241 -15.97 0.75 29.90
C ALA A 241 -16.02 -0.66 30.53
N VAL A 242 -14.95 -1.46 30.39
CA VAL A 242 -14.88 -2.82 30.98
C VAL A 242 -14.94 -2.81 32.49
N LYS A 243 -14.47 -1.75 33.15
CA LYS A 243 -14.56 -1.56 34.62
C LYS A 243 -15.92 -1.02 35.11
N GLY A 244 -16.87 -0.79 34.19
CA GLY A 244 -18.19 -0.23 34.54
C GLY A 244 -18.22 1.31 34.59
N ASP A 245 -17.11 2.01 34.35
CA ASP A 245 -17.02 3.47 34.35
C ASP A 245 -17.43 4.04 33.00
N PHE A 246 -18.73 3.93 32.68
CA PHE A 246 -19.29 4.40 31.40
C PHE A 246 -19.07 5.90 31.17
N ILE A 247 -19.16 6.71 32.23
CA ILE A 247 -19.05 8.16 32.09
C ILE A 247 -17.67 8.54 31.58
N LYS A 248 -16.61 8.01 32.21
CA LYS A 248 -15.24 8.27 31.72
C LYS A 248 -14.98 7.70 30.32
N ALA A 249 -15.44 6.48 30.04
CA ALA A 249 -15.33 5.91 28.73
C ALA A 249 -15.96 6.79 27.64
N ARG A 250 -17.13 7.40 27.94
CA ARG A 250 -17.82 8.32 27.04
C ARG A 250 -17.09 9.67 26.89
N GLU A 251 -16.51 10.18 27.97
CA GLU A 251 -15.69 11.41 27.91
C GLU A 251 -14.46 11.20 26.99
N GLU A 252 -13.77 10.07 27.15
CA GLU A 252 -12.66 9.71 26.25
C GLU A 252 -13.11 9.55 24.80
N LEU A 253 -14.24 8.88 24.55
CA LEU A 253 -14.80 8.77 23.20
C LEU A 253 -15.02 10.16 22.58
N ARG A 254 -15.63 11.08 23.33
CA ARG A 254 -15.88 12.43 22.84
C ARG A 254 -14.58 13.19 22.58
N HIS A 255 -13.58 12.97 23.43
CA HIS A 255 -12.24 13.53 23.21
C HIS A 255 -11.60 13.01 21.92
N LEU A 256 -11.73 11.71 21.61
CA LEU A 256 -11.24 11.11 20.37
C LEU A 256 -11.94 11.69 19.13
N LEU A 257 -13.27 11.78 19.16
CA LEU A 257 -14.06 12.35 18.05
C LEU A 257 -13.70 13.82 17.80
N VAL A 258 -13.54 14.64 18.86
CA VAL A 258 -13.30 16.09 18.74
C VAL A 258 -11.82 16.41 18.49
N LYS A 259 -10.90 15.82 19.28
CA LYS A 259 -9.45 16.14 19.21
C LYS A 259 -8.81 15.66 17.91
N TYR A 260 -9.14 14.43 17.50
CA TYR A 260 -8.54 13.84 16.29
C TYR A 260 -9.42 13.99 15.06
N GLY A 261 -10.66 14.44 15.19
CA GLY A 261 -11.62 14.56 14.09
C GLY A 261 -11.94 13.22 13.42
N LEU A 262 -11.92 12.12 14.21
CA LEU A 262 -12.09 10.78 13.68
C LEU A 262 -13.56 10.51 13.36
N SER A 263 -13.79 9.76 12.29
CA SER A 263 -15.11 9.19 12.01
C SER A 263 -15.41 8.02 12.95
N GLY A 264 -16.68 7.81 13.23
CA GLY A 264 -17.12 6.66 14.03
C GLY A 264 -16.68 5.33 13.44
N SER A 265 -16.63 5.20 12.12
CA SER A 265 -16.15 3.99 11.42
C SER A 265 -14.65 3.73 11.66
N GLU A 266 -13.82 4.77 11.77
CA GLU A 266 -12.41 4.62 12.12
C GLU A 266 -12.22 4.16 13.56
N ILE A 267 -12.98 4.75 14.50
CA ILE A 267 -12.96 4.34 15.91
C ILE A 267 -13.41 2.89 16.07
N VAL A 268 -14.47 2.47 15.38
CA VAL A 268 -14.97 1.07 15.42
C VAL A 268 -13.88 0.08 14.98
N ARG A 269 -13.15 0.37 13.89
CA ARG A 269 -12.03 -0.48 13.44
C ARG A 269 -10.90 -0.56 14.46
N GLN A 270 -10.60 0.55 15.12
CA GLN A 270 -9.58 0.56 16.16
C GLN A 270 -10.06 -0.18 17.42
N ILE A 271 -11.32 -0.03 17.82
CA ILE A 271 -11.94 -0.83 18.89
C ILE A 271 -11.83 -2.31 18.56
N HIS A 272 -12.17 -2.73 17.34
CA HIS A 272 -12.04 -4.13 16.91
C HIS A 272 -10.62 -4.66 17.12
N SER A 273 -9.60 -3.90 16.77
CA SER A 273 -8.20 -4.29 16.95
C SER A 273 -7.80 -4.40 18.43
N GLU A 274 -8.27 -3.47 19.25
CA GLU A 274 -7.93 -3.41 20.68
C GLU A 274 -8.67 -4.44 21.54
N ILE A 275 -9.82 -4.94 21.11
CA ILE A 275 -10.57 -6.00 21.82
C ILE A 275 -9.70 -7.22 22.13
N PHE A 276 -8.81 -7.59 21.23
CA PHE A 276 -7.94 -8.76 21.41
C PHE A 276 -6.84 -8.54 22.46
N ARG A 277 -6.53 -7.29 22.78
CA ARG A 277 -5.55 -6.90 23.82
C ARG A 277 -6.17 -6.70 25.19
N LEU A 278 -7.53 -6.65 25.27
CA LEU A 278 -8.22 -6.48 26.55
C LEU A 278 -8.16 -7.75 27.42
N ALA A 279 -7.96 -7.55 28.72
CA ALA A 279 -8.01 -8.62 29.71
C ALA A 279 -9.45 -8.97 30.11
N ILE A 280 -10.23 -9.54 29.18
CA ILE A 280 -11.64 -9.92 29.37
C ILE A 280 -11.87 -11.40 29.08
N PRO A 281 -12.90 -12.04 29.70
CA PRO A 281 -13.27 -13.41 29.40
C PRO A 281 -13.62 -13.62 27.93
N GLU A 282 -13.31 -14.79 27.36
CA GLU A 282 -13.54 -15.08 25.92
C GLU A 282 -15.01 -14.91 25.52
N LYS A 283 -15.94 -15.34 26.35
CA LYS A 283 -17.40 -15.16 26.10
C LYS A 283 -17.77 -13.69 25.92
N LYS A 284 -17.20 -12.82 26.76
CA LYS A 284 -17.42 -11.36 26.69
C LYS A 284 -16.77 -10.77 25.42
N ARG A 285 -15.59 -11.28 25.04
CA ARG A 285 -14.91 -10.88 23.80
C ARG A 285 -15.74 -11.19 22.57
N ILE A 286 -16.36 -12.40 22.48
CA ILE A 286 -17.22 -12.81 21.38
C ILE A 286 -18.43 -11.87 21.28
N SER A 287 -19.15 -11.63 22.38
CA SER A 287 -20.30 -10.72 22.41
C SER A 287 -19.93 -9.28 21.99
N LEU A 288 -18.72 -8.85 22.32
CA LEU A 288 -18.22 -7.53 21.95
C LEU A 288 -17.92 -7.45 20.45
N ILE A 289 -17.32 -8.48 19.86
CA ILE A 289 -17.06 -8.53 18.41
C ILE A 289 -18.37 -8.49 17.62
N GLU A 290 -19.40 -9.23 18.06
CA GLU A 290 -20.73 -9.17 17.45
C GLU A 290 -21.32 -7.75 17.52
N ALA A 291 -21.23 -7.11 18.70
CA ALA A 291 -21.72 -5.74 18.88
C ALA A 291 -20.96 -4.74 17.99
N VAL A 292 -19.65 -4.88 17.86
CA VAL A 292 -18.82 -4.03 16.98
C VAL A 292 -19.25 -4.20 15.52
N GLY A 293 -19.48 -5.44 15.06
CA GLY A 293 -19.94 -5.68 13.69
C GLY A 293 -21.31 -5.05 13.41
N GLU A 294 -22.23 -5.10 14.39
CA GLU A 294 -23.54 -4.45 14.25
C GLU A 294 -23.43 -2.92 14.22
N ILE A 295 -22.57 -2.34 15.04
CA ILE A 295 -22.34 -0.89 15.08
C ILE A 295 -21.71 -0.43 13.75
N ASP A 296 -20.70 -1.15 13.22
CA ASP A 296 -20.10 -0.84 11.93
C ASP A 296 -21.15 -0.81 10.81
N PHE A 297 -22.03 -1.82 10.77
CA PHE A 297 -23.13 -1.85 9.82
C PHE A 297 -24.06 -0.66 9.95
N ARG A 298 -24.44 -0.27 11.18
CA ARG A 298 -25.33 0.87 11.43
C ARG A 298 -24.69 2.21 11.03
N LEU A 299 -23.40 2.36 11.27
CA LEU A 299 -22.64 3.56 10.86
C LEU A 299 -22.59 3.68 9.32
N VAL A 300 -22.38 2.57 8.61
CA VAL A 300 -22.43 2.55 7.14
C VAL A 300 -23.81 2.91 6.60
N GLN A 301 -24.90 2.62 7.35
CA GLN A 301 -26.27 3.02 7.01
C GLN A 301 -26.60 4.46 7.40
N GLY A 302 -25.63 5.23 7.88
CA GLY A 302 -25.81 6.64 8.26
C GLY A 302 -26.30 6.86 9.69
N GLY A 303 -26.12 5.89 10.58
CA GLY A 303 -26.37 6.06 12.01
C GLY A 303 -25.47 7.12 12.63
N ASP A 304 -25.98 7.87 13.62
CA ASP A 304 -25.20 8.87 14.35
C ASP A 304 -24.03 8.24 15.09
N GLU A 305 -22.84 8.76 14.86
CA GLU A 305 -21.57 8.16 15.33
C GLU A 305 -21.45 8.18 16.86
N GLU A 306 -21.77 9.33 17.50
CA GLU A 306 -21.67 9.45 18.97
C GLU A 306 -22.69 8.54 19.67
N VAL A 307 -23.91 8.44 19.11
CA VAL A 307 -24.97 7.59 19.66
C VAL A 307 -24.59 6.11 19.55
N GLN A 308 -24.13 5.65 18.38
CA GLN A 308 -23.81 4.25 18.15
C GLN A 308 -22.60 3.80 19.00
N LEU A 309 -21.55 4.60 19.05
CA LEU A 309 -20.37 4.29 19.85
C LEU A 309 -20.65 4.38 21.36
N SER A 310 -21.47 5.35 21.81
CA SER A 310 -21.87 5.41 23.20
C SER A 310 -22.72 4.19 23.61
N ALA A 311 -23.58 3.68 22.72
CA ALA A 311 -24.34 2.45 22.96
C ALA A 311 -23.42 1.23 23.10
N LEU A 312 -22.34 1.14 22.30
CA LEU A 312 -21.33 0.10 22.41
C LEU A 312 -20.63 0.13 23.78
N LEU A 313 -20.18 1.32 24.21
CA LEU A 313 -19.53 1.51 25.51
C LEU A 313 -20.47 1.21 26.68
N ALA A 314 -21.76 1.60 26.56
CA ALA A 314 -22.78 1.29 27.58
C ALA A 314 -23.00 -0.23 27.69
N LYS A 315 -23.06 -0.96 26.57
CA LYS A 315 -23.17 -2.42 26.59
C LYS A 315 -21.97 -3.06 27.29
N LEU A 316 -20.77 -2.58 27.02
CA LEU A 316 -19.54 -3.03 27.68
C LEU A 316 -19.58 -2.80 29.19
N ALA A 317 -20.04 -1.63 29.62
CA ALA A 317 -20.09 -1.25 31.02
C ALA A 317 -21.21 -1.97 31.80
N ALA A 318 -22.31 -2.32 31.13
CA ALA A 318 -23.40 -3.08 31.76
C ALA A 318 -23.03 -4.55 32.01
N ASP A 319 -22.11 -5.09 31.23
CA ASP A 319 -21.62 -6.46 31.38
C ASP A 319 -20.37 -6.54 32.32
N ALA A 320 -20.02 -5.45 33.01
CA ALA A 320 -18.82 -5.32 33.85
C ALA A 320 -18.88 -6.14 35.19
#